data_b30a145028ba9e9c9d314fb01abdefcb
#
_entry.id   b30a145028ba9e9c9d314fb01abdefcb
#
_cell.length_a   1.000
_cell.length_b   1.000
_cell.length_c   1.000
_cell.angle_alpha   90.00
_cell.angle_beta   90.00
_cell.angle_gamma   90.00
#
_symmetry.space_group_name_H-M   'P 1'
#
loop_
_entity.id
_entity.type
_entity.pdbx_description
1 polymer ?
#
loop_
_entity_poly.entity_id
_entity_poly.type
_entity_poly.pdbx_seq_one_letter_code
_entity_poly.pdbx_strand_id
1 'polypeptide(L)'
;MRFGRLILFGVSAILSVLSSCTRDSLLPEESSVPGRLTSIKVTESAVVLPEKGSALLHFIIRDASYVFNYDAASDGFQLSIQGTGGQSYSFYKLSHVTKADNNGKYEATVEDLGVDTDYYDKVNLVISNIDQKTGNVYYVASNAFVIHHEMAGTGGVTVKTGLPVVYVNTEGGQGVYSKTEYVPASMFIKGTSSLPGLESVSCSIRGRGNTTWTWPKKPYLVKLEERASVLGFPKHKRWVLLANFMDRTLMRNLVSMKVSSMMTNLAWTPHCQPVELVLNGKHVGSYLLIEQVRVDKNRVNISEDGGYLLELDFHYDNEFQWKDHNIPFAVKYPDPEDLTTQQKSYIKNYIAEVSNTIYGSNFKDAQNGYAKYLDVDSFIDYWIVYEVMGNHELGNPGSVFFHKDVNGKLTAGPCWDFDWGVLSFKTSPHAETGLVNGNAIWYKRLFEDPAFKTRVRDRFNELLPQLETIPDYMEECRSLLSESAKLNFAMWNPADDKSQNGGSIINGDENMTFDAAVDRIKSNYNKHLQAIQSKL
;
A
#
# COMPACT_ATOMS: atom_id res chain seq x y z
N MET A 1 58.95 -2.54 -18.84
CA MET A 1 59.27 -2.35 -17.41
C MET A 1 57.96 -2.52 -16.66
N ARG A 2 57.68 -3.69 -16.21
CA ARG A 2 57.74 -4.29 -14.85
C ARG A 2 57.42 -3.26 -13.75
N PHE A 3 56.15 -3.27 -13.31
CA PHE A 3 55.69 -3.22 -11.92
C PHE A 3 54.15 -3.32 -11.95
N GLY A 4 53.62 -4.41 -11.44
CA GLY A 4 52.16 -4.59 -11.39
C GLY A 4 51.70 -6.05 -11.22
N ARG A 5 52.36 -6.78 -10.35
CA ARG A 5 51.85 -8.07 -9.85
C ARG A 5 52.40 -8.27 -8.45
N LEU A 6 51.68 -7.83 -7.45
CA LEU A 6 51.80 -8.34 -6.08
C LEU A 6 50.76 -7.74 -5.12
N ILE A 7 49.46 -7.86 -5.38
CA ILE A 7 48.41 -7.64 -4.37
C ILE A 7 47.16 -8.50 -4.75
N LEU A 8 47.32 -9.74 -5.09
CA LEU A 8 46.15 -10.61 -5.35
C LEU A 8 46.24 -11.99 -4.70
N PHE A 9 47.22 -12.20 -3.80
CA PHE A 9 47.36 -13.50 -3.11
C PHE A 9 46.98 -13.49 -1.61
N GLY A 10 46.66 -12.30 -1.05
CA GLY A 10 46.32 -12.20 0.38
C GLY A 10 44.82 -12.35 0.67
N VAL A 11 43.91 -12.12 -0.32
CA VAL A 11 42.46 -12.13 -0.09
C VAL A 11 41.84 -13.51 -0.34
N SER A 12 42.48 -14.34 -1.18
CA SER A 12 41.98 -15.68 -1.51
C SER A 12 42.19 -16.71 -0.38
N ALA A 13 43.21 -16.51 0.49
CA ALA A 13 43.47 -17.42 1.60
C ALA A 13 42.51 -17.18 2.78
N ILE A 14 42.00 -15.96 2.96
CA ILE A 14 41.06 -15.63 4.05
C ILE A 14 39.63 -16.10 3.67
N LEU A 15 39.24 -16.07 2.40
CA LEU A 15 37.92 -16.57 1.95
C LEU A 15 37.81 -18.11 1.96
N SER A 16 38.91 -18.84 1.82
CA SER A 16 38.90 -20.31 1.86
C SER A 16 38.81 -20.87 3.29
N VAL A 17 39.20 -20.09 4.30
CA VAL A 17 39.05 -20.48 5.72
C VAL A 17 37.66 -20.24 6.24
N LEU A 18 36.90 -19.25 5.65
CA LEU A 18 35.54 -18.92 6.08
C LEU A 18 34.47 -19.85 5.46
N SER A 19 34.72 -20.50 4.34
CA SER A 19 33.77 -21.43 3.73
C SER A 19 33.79 -22.86 4.30
N SER A 20 34.73 -23.17 5.18
CA SER A 20 34.81 -24.46 5.87
C SER A 20 34.25 -24.47 7.29
N CYS A 21 33.72 -23.32 7.78
CA CYS A 21 33.14 -23.16 9.11
C CYS A 21 31.74 -23.72 9.29
N THR A 22 31.34 -24.73 8.54
CA THR A 22 30.13 -25.52 8.79
C THR A 22 30.38 -26.78 9.63
N ARG A 23 31.53 -26.85 10.34
CA ARG A 23 31.87 -27.97 11.23
C ARG A 23 31.86 -27.55 12.68
N ASP A 24 31.46 -28.47 13.50
CA ASP A 24 31.12 -28.38 14.92
C ASP A 24 32.19 -27.82 15.89
N SER A 25 33.38 -27.40 15.45
CA SER A 25 34.38 -26.71 16.29
C SER A 25 35.42 -25.96 15.47
N LEU A 26 35.79 -24.77 15.93
CA LEU A 26 36.87 -23.93 15.39
C LEU A 26 38.19 -24.13 16.18
N LEU A 27 38.31 -25.19 16.98
CA LEU A 27 39.51 -25.44 17.74
C LEU A 27 40.59 -26.09 16.86
N PRO A 28 41.85 -25.62 16.92
CA PRO A 28 42.98 -26.33 16.33
C PRO A 28 43.11 -27.73 16.94
N GLU A 29 43.61 -28.70 16.17
CA GLU A 29 43.80 -30.13 16.56
C GLU A 29 44.62 -30.37 17.84
N GLU A 30 45.28 -29.37 18.40
CA GLU A 30 46.11 -29.49 19.60
C GLU A 30 45.39 -29.30 20.95
N SER A 31 44.08 -29.38 21.00
CA SER A 31 43.30 -29.07 22.20
C SER A 31 43.07 -30.27 23.14
N SER A 32 44.06 -31.13 23.35
CA SER A 32 44.03 -32.17 24.37
C SER A 32 44.32 -31.66 25.80
N VAL A 33 44.20 -30.38 26.06
CA VAL A 33 44.35 -29.81 27.40
C VAL A 33 43.09 -30.07 28.21
N PRO A 34 43.18 -30.75 29.35
CA PRO A 34 42.04 -31.01 30.22
C PRO A 34 41.32 -29.72 30.60
N GLY A 35 40.00 -29.68 30.42
CA GLY A 35 39.15 -28.54 30.80
C GLY A 35 38.76 -27.59 29.68
N ARG A 36 39.08 -27.88 28.41
CA ARG A 36 38.60 -27.07 27.26
C ARG A 36 37.26 -27.53 26.75
N LEU A 37 36.41 -26.53 26.38
CA LEU A 37 35.13 -26.76 25.70
C LEU A 37 35.35 -27.48 24.38
N THR A 38 34.67 -28.58 24.14
CA THR A 38 34.77 -29.36 22.90
C THR A 38 33.66 -29.05 21.91
N SER A 39 32.48 -28.71 22.38
CA SER A 39 31.38 -28.28 21.49
C SER A 39 30.29 -27.56 22.25
N ILE A 40 29.56 -26.70 21.52
CA ILE A 40 28.33 -26.08 21.97
C ILE A 40 27.22 -26.31 20.92
N LYS A 41 26.03 -26.63 21.37
CA LYS A 41 24.87 -26.86 20.48
C LYS A 41 23.67 -26.10 21.01
N VAL A 42 23.12 -25.19 20.21
CA VAL A 42 21.80 -24.57 20.44
C VAL A 42 20.70 -25.59 20.10
N THR A 43 19.72 -25.71 20.97
CA THR A 43 18.64 -26.70 20.84
C THR A 43 17.54 -26.25 19.91
N GLU A 44 17.29 -24.94 19.85
CA GLU A 44 16.29 -24.33 18.97
C GLU A 44 16.85 -24.15 17.55
N SER A 45 15.99 -24.35 16.55
CA SER A 45 16.29 -23.96 15.17
C SER A 45 15.99 -22.49 14.90
N ALA A 46 15.10 -21.90 15.70
CA ALA A 46 14.75 -20.49 15.66
C ALA A 46 14.33 -19.99 17.05
N VAL A 47 14.67 -18.75 17.35
CA VAL A 47 14.24 -18.01 18.54
C VAL A 47 13.46 -16.79 18.08
N VAL A 48 12.24 -16.60 18.59
CA VAL A 48 11.43 -15.41 18.33
C VAL A 48 11.75 -14.39 19.42
N LEU A 49 12.26 -13.23 19.01
CA LEU A 49 12.64 -12.14 19.90
C LEU A 49 11.67 -10.97 19.70
N PRO A 50 10.79 -10.67 20.67
CA PRO A 50 9.90 -9.52 20.60
C PRO A 50 10.66 -8.20 20.51
N GLU A 51 10.09 -7.20 19.85
CA GLU A 51 10.66 -5.85 19.78
C GLU A 51 10.96 -5.31 21.18
N LYS A 52 12.22 -4.92 21.42
CA LYS A 52 12.72 -4.47 22.75
C LYS A 52 12.40 -5.45 23.88
N GLY A 53 12.22 -6.71 23.54
CA GLY A 53 11.89 -7.80 24.46
C GLY A 53 13.05 -8.75 24.67
N SER A 54 12.73 -9.88 25.27
CA SER A 54 13.69 -10.95 25.52
C SER A 54 13.10 -12.32 25.23
N ALA A 55 13.97 -13.27 24.91
CA ALA A 55 13.61 -14.67 24.69
C ALA A 55 14.64 -15.59 25.36
N LEU A 56 14.21 -16.81 25.66
CA LEU A 56 15.10 -17.83 26.20
C LEU A 56 15.80 -18.57 25.05
N LEU A 57 17.11 -18.82 25.25
CA LEU A 57 17.94 -19.61 24.37
C LEU A 57 18.50 -20.78 25.17
N HIS A 58 18.22 -22.00 24.72
CA HIS A 58 18.76 -23.20 25.36
C HIS A 58 19.92 -23.78 24.55
N PHE A 59 20.97 -24.17 25.24
CA PHE A 59 22.11 -24.75 24.58
C PHE A 59 22.77 -25.82 25.46
N ILE A 60 23.56 -26.69 24.84
CA ILE A 60 24.27 -27.77 25.49
C ILE A 60 25.75 -27.55 25.27
N ILE A 61 26.51 -27.56 26.35
CA ILE A 61 27.97 -27.59 26.32
C ILE A 61 28.41 -29.03 26.55
N ARG A 62 29.20 -29.56 25.64
CA ARG A 62 29.85 -30.89 25.81
C ARG A 62 31.28 -30.69 26.23
N ASP A 63 31.51 -30.92 27.45
CA ASP A 63 32.67 -31.35 28.19
C ASP A 63 32.31 -31.28 29.68
N ALA A 64 32.07 -32.42 30.29
CA ALA A 64 31.47 -32.54 31.63
C ALA A 64 32.38 -32.02 32.76
N SER A 65 33.64 -31.71 32.49
CA SER A 65 34.58 -31.23 33.49
C SER A 65 34.55 -29.71 33.66
N TYR A 66 33.81 -28.97 32.82
CA TYR A 66 33.81 -27.52 32.79
C TYR A 66 32.51 -26.93 33.34
N VAL A 67 32.62 -26.21 34.47
CA VAL A 67 31.49 -25.40 34.98
C VAL A 67 31.64 -23.99 34.43
N PHE A 68 30.79 -23.66 33.47
CA PHE A 68 30.70 -22.31 32.96
C PHE A 68 29.99 -21.43 33.99
N ASN A 69 30.68 -20.40 34.48
CA ASN A 69 30.12 -19.41 35.39
C ASN A 69 30.15 -18.04 34.70
N TYR A 70 29.00 -17.55 34.29
CA TYR A 70 28.88 -16.29 33.54
C TYR A 70 29.31 -15.06 34.34
N ASP A 71 29.14 -15.10 35.67
CA ASP A 71 29.55 -13.98 36.56
C ASP A 71 31.04 -13.96 36.80
N ALA A 72 31.76 -15.00 36.43
CA ALA A 72 33.18 -15.07 36.55
C ALA A 72 33.88 -14.45 35.32
N ALA A 73 33.79 -13.13 35.19
CA ALA A 73 34.66 -12.35 34.30
C ALA A 73 36.14 -12.63 34.50
N SER A 74 36.51 -13.32 35.60
CA SER A 74 37.84 -13.74 35.96
C SER A 74 38.41 -14.89 35.11
N ASP A 75 37.56 -15.66 34.41
CA ASP A 75 38.00 -16.85 33.67
C ASP A 75 38.19 -16.65 32.16
N GLY A 76 38.00 -15.42 31.67
CA GLY A 76 38.28 -15.07 30.28
C GLY A 76 37.27 -15.62 29.23
N PHE A 77 36.13 -16.16 29.66
CA PHE A 77 35.09 -16.63 28.75
C PHE A 77 34.08 -15.56 28.48
N GLN A 78 33.72 -15.42 27.22
CA GLN A 78 32.65 -14.52 26.78
C GLN A 78 31.66 -15.28 25.87
N LEU A 79 30.39 -15.10 26.12
CA LEU A 79 29.31 -15.53 25.22
C LEU A 79 28.90 -14.36 24.32
N SER A 80 28.77 -14.65 23.04
CA SER A 80 28.27 -13.67 22.06
C SER A 80 27.43 -14.33 21.00
N ILE A 81 26.55 -13.54 20.38
CA ILE A 81 25.82 -13.93 19.18
C ILE A 81 26.56 -13.33 17.99
N GLN A 82 26.89 -14.17 17.02
CA GLN A 82 27.60 -13.75 15.82
C GLN A 82 26.89 -14.28 14.59
N GLY A 83 26.87 -13.48 13.50
CA GLY A 83 26.38 -13.93 12.20
C GLY A 83 27.20 -15.10 11.66
N THR A 84 26.61 -15.94 10.84
CA THR A 84 27.29 -17.10 10.23
C THR A 84 28.49 -16.71 9.34
N GLY A 85 28.65 -15.43 9.02
CA GLY A 85 29.83 -14.84 8.36
C GLY A 85 30.85 -14.23 9.31
N GLY A 86 30.71 -14.43 10.63
CA GLY A 86 31.62 -13.91 11.65
C GLY A 86 31.36 -12.46 12.07
N GLN A 87 30.25 -11.84 11.64
CA GLN A 87 29.88 -10.49 12.07
C GLN A 87 29.45 -10.53 13.54
N SER A 88 29.97 -9.62 14.35
CA SER A 88 29.51 -9.42 15.71
C SER A 88 28.31 -8.46 15.71
N TYR A 89 27.25 -8.83 16.40
CA TYR A 89 26.06 -7.99 16.55
C TYR A 89 26.03 -7.38 17.96
N SER A 90 26.22 -6.08 18.04
CA SER A 90 26.20 -5.33 19.32
C SER A 90 24.78 -5.07 19.86
N PHE A 91 23.76 -5.38 19.09
CA PHE A 91 22.35 -5.16 19.45
C PHE A 91 21.69 -6.37 20.13
N TYR A 92 22.36 -7.51 20.21
CA TYR A 92 21.94 -8.62 21.06
C TYR A 92 22.76 -8.63 22.34
N LYS A 93 22.06 -8.68 23.47
CA LYS A 93 22.68 -8.89 24.76
C LYS A 93 22.28 -10.25 25.30
N LEU A 94 23.27 -11.02 25.72
CA LEU A 94 23.05 -12.25 26.46
C LEU A 94 23.17 -11.95 27.94
N SER A 95 22.16 -12.36 28.71
CA SER A 95 22.14 -12.20 30.17
C SER A 95 21.57 -13.46 30.83
N HIS A 96 21.64 -13.52 32.14
CA HIS A 96 21.07 -14.58 32.98
C HIS A 96 21.42 -15.99 32.50
N VAL A 97 22.68 -16.23 32.19
CA VAL A 97 23.17 -17.57 31.84
C VAL A 97 23.13 -18.46 33.06
N THR A 98 22.33 -19.50 33.03
CA THR A 98 22.16 -20.43 34.13
C THR A 98 22.34 -21.88 33.67
N LYS A 99 22.86 -22.74 34.55
CA LYS A 99 22.94 -24.16 34.29
C LYS A 99 21.59 -24.79 34.57
N ALA A 100 20.94 -25.33 33.52
CA ALA A 100 19.61 -25.91 33.64
C ALA A 100 19.59 -27.33 34.22
N ASP A 101 20.66 -28.13 33.97
CA ASP A 101 20.79 -29.47 34.55
C ASP A 101 22.26 -29.92 34.69
N ASN A 102 22.48 -31.11 35.28
CA ASN A 102 23.80 -31.69 35.42
C ASN A 102 24.35 -32.35 34.14
N ASN A 103 23.58 -32.33 33.04
CA ASN A 103 23.95 -32.95 31.77
C ASN A 103 24.54 -31.93 30.76
N GLY A 104 24.96 -30.77 31.24
CA GLY A 104 25.57 -29.73 30.40
C GLY A 104 24.57 -28.87 29.67
N LYS A 105 23.28 -28.86 30.06
CA LYS A 105 22.27 -27.93 29.53
C LYS A 105 22.36 -26.60 30.25
N TYR A 106 22.27 -25.54 29.47
CA TYR A 106 22.27 -24.14 29.89
C TYR A 106 21.11 -23.39 29.26
N GLU A 107 20.73 -22.32 29.91
CA GLU A 107 19.73 -21.37 29.49
C GLU A 107 20.32 -19.96 29.56
N ALA A 108 20.09 -19.15 28.57
CA ALA A 108 20.43 -17.73 28.55
C ALA A 108 19.26 -16.91 28.08
N THR A 109 19.17 -15.68 28.56
CA THR A 109 18.21 -14.69 28.03
C THR A 109 18.91 -13.91 26.93
N VAL A 110 18.31 -13.89 25.75
CA VAL A 110 18.69 -13.02 24.65
C VAL A 110 17.78 -11.78 24.72
N GLU A 111 18.38 -10.60 24.81
CA GLU A 111 17.69 -9.31 24.86
C GLU A 111 17.96 -8.54 23.56
N ASP A 112 16.89 -7.93 22.99
CA ASP A 112 16.99 -6.96 21.91
C ASP A 112 17.26 -5.58 22.49
N LEU A 113 18.38 -4.96 22.12
CA LEU A 113 18.78 -3.63 22.55
C LEU A 113 18.28 -2.49 21.64
N GLY A 114 17.36 -2.77 20.73
CA GLY A 114 16.68 -1.75 19.93
C GLY A 114 17.11 -1.71 18.47
N VAL A 115 17.00 -2.82 17.80
CA VAL A 115 17.11 -2.85 16.33
C VAL A 115 15.77 -2.47 15.72
N ASP A 116 15.77 -1.39 14.96
CA ASP A 116 14.60 -0.91 14.22
C ASP A 116 14.33 -1.72 12.93
N THR A 117 14.67 -3.00 12.90
CA THR A 117 14.57 -3.76 11.65
C THR A 117 14.12 -5.19 11.91
N ASP A 118 13.11 -5.61 11.17
CA ASP A 118 12.70 -7.00 11.08
C ASP A 118 13.78 -7.83 10.40
N TYR A 119 14.56 -8.58 11.14
CA TYR A 119 15.56 -9.47 10.58
C TYR A 119 15.30 -10.91 10.92
N TYR A 120 15.52 -11.76 9.95
CA TYR A 120 15.90 -13.13 10.15
C TYR A 120 17.43 -13.20 10.12
N ASP A 121 18.06 -13.08 11.25
CA ASP A 121 19.48 -13.29 11.32
C ASP A 121 19.80 -14.76 11.51
N LYS A 122 20.56 -15.31 10.57
CA LYS A 122 21.14 -16.62 10.76
C LYS A 122 22.43 -16.47 11.53
N VAL A 123 22.44 -16.94 12.77
CA VAL A 123 23.49 -16.68 13.76
C VAL A 123 24.02 -17.96 14.40
N ASN A 124 25.16 -17.84 15.05
CA ASN A 124 25.73 -18.85 15.95
C ASN A 124 25.89 -18.26 17.35
N LEU A 125 25.68 -19.05 18.36
CA LEU A 125 26.16 -18.76 19.71
C LEU A 125 27.66 -19.11 19.76
N VAL A 126 28.48 -18.13 20.14
CA VAL A 126 29.93 -18.29 20.17
C VAL A 126 30.43 -18.08 21.58
N ILE A 127 31.22 -19.05 22.06
CA ILE A 127 32.02 -18.90 23.28
C ILE A 127 33.44 -18.57 22.85
N SER A 128 33.99 -17.49 23.39
CA SER A 128 35.41 -17.16 23.26
C SER A 128 36.14 -17.31 24.60
N ASN A 129 37.34 -17.81 24.53
CA ASN A 129 38.25 -17.93 25.68
C ASN A 129 39.62 -17.37 25.33
N ILE A 130 40.20 -16.62 26.24
CA ILE A 130 41.55 -16.12 26.11
C ILE A 130 42.46 -16.99 27.00
N ASP A 131 43.42 -17.67 26.39
CA ASP A 131 44.47 -18.34 27.11
C ASP A 131 45.34 -17.28 27.80
N GLN A 132 45.27 -17.21 29.12
CA GLN A 132 45.99 -16.22 29.95
C GLN A 132 47.51 -16.33 29.85
N LYS A 133 48.05 -17.51 29.44
CA LYS A 133 49.50 -17.71 29.32
C LYS A 133 50.06 -17.30 27.96
N THR A 134 49.27 -17.54 26.90
CA THR A 134 49.73 -17.29 25.53
C THR A 134 49.10 -16.08 24.89
N GLY A 135 48.02 -15.55 25.48
CA GLY A 135 47.22 -14.46 24.90
C GLY A 135 46.37 -14.89 23.67
N ASN A 136 46.39 -16.19 23.33
CA ASN A 136 45.61 -16.69 22.19
C ASN A 136 44.11 -16.74 22.52
N VAL A 137 43.27 -16.35 21.54
CA VAL A 137 41.83 -16.43 21.67
C VAL A 137 41.34 -17.68 20.95
N TYR A 138 40.55 -18.49 21.63
CA TYR A 138 39.92 -19.69 21.10
C TYR A 138 38.41 -19.46 21.01
N TYR A 139 37.80 -19.95 19.92
CA TYR A 139 36.37 -19.79 19.68
C TYR A 139 35.72 -21.16 19.49
N VAL A 140 34.56 -21.34 20.08
CA VAL A 140 33.65 -22.47 19.80
C VAL A 140 32.32 -21.91 19.38
N ALA A 141 31.91 -22.22 18.16
CA ALA A 141 30.61 -21.80 17.62
C ALA A 141 29.59 -22.95 17.68
N SER A 142 28.34 -22.63 18.01
CA SER A 142 27.22 -23.56 17.92
C SER A 142 26.87 -23.87 16.48
N ASN A 143 25.93 -24.83 16.29
CA ASN A 143 25.13 -24.89 15.07
C ASN A 143 24.45 -23.55 14.84
N ALA A 144 24.20 -23.25 13.56
CA ALA A 144 23.44 -22.06 13.19
C ALA A 144 21.97 -22.19 13.59
N PHE A 145 21.40 -21.11 14.09
CA PHE A 145 19.96 -20.96 14.37
C PHE A 145 19.50 -19.60 13.86
N VAL A 146 18.20 -19.34 13.86
CA VAL A 146 17.64 -18.09 13.37
C VAL A 146 17.13 -17.28 14.57
N ILE A 147 17.52 -15.99 14.66
CA ILE A 147 16.82 -15.03 15.50
C ILE A 147 15.83 -14.31 14.61
N HIS A 148 14.58 -14.41 14.98
CA HIS A 148 13.46 -13.76 14.32
C HIS A 148 12.97 -12.63 15.20
N HIS A 149 13.17 -11.38 14.77
CA HIS A 149 12.61 -10.21 15.42
C HIS A 149 11.14 -10.10 15.08
N GLU A 150 10.31 -10.07 16.10
CA GLU A 150 8.89 -9.85 15.96
C GLU A 150 8.55 -8.46 16.48
N MET A 151 8.27 -7.54 15.55
CA MET A 151 7.61 -6.28 15.94
C MET A 151 6.23 -6.60 16.48
N ALA A 152 5.84 -5.94 17.56
CA ALA A 152 4.53 -6.12 18.16
C ALA A 152 3.43 -5.90 17.11
N GLY A 153 2.60 -6.93 16.88
CA GLY A 153 1.51 -6.89 15.92
C GLY A 153 1.83 -7.30 14.48
N THR A 154 3.09 -7.62 14.12
CA THR A 154 3.44 -8.09 12.76
C THR A 154 3.03 -9.54 12.51
N GLY A 155 2.79 -10.34 13.59
CA GLY A 155 2.62 -11.79 13.46
C GLY A 155 3.86 -12.48 12.87
N GLY A 156 5.04 -11.88 13.01
CA GLY A 156 6.28 -12.41 12.48
C GLY A 156 6.50 -12.24 10.98
N VAL A 157 5.69 -11.42 10.32
CA VAL A 157 5.78 -11.22 8.86
C VAL A 157 6.47 -9.93 8.51
N THR A 158 7.58 -10.03 7.80
CA THR A 158 8.33 -8.90 7.23
C THR A 158 8.13 -8.86 5.72
N VAL A 159 7.83 -7.66 5.20
CA VAL A 159 7.72 -7.42 3.76
C VAL A 159 8.75 -6.37 3.35
N LYS A 160 9.60 -6.70 2.38
CA LYS A 160 10.74 -5.87 1.92
C LYS A 160 10.55 -5.47 0.46
N THR A 161 9.67 -4.51 0.20
CA THR A 161 9.42 -3.96 -1.15
C THR A 161 9.80 -2.49 -1.29
N GLY A 162 10.18 -1.84 -0.18
CA GLY A 162 10.40 -0.40 -0.12
C GLY A 162 9.12 0.41 0.09
N LEU A 163 7.94 -0.22 0.04
CA LEU A 163 6.66 0.42 0.35
C LEU A 163 6.39 0.41 1.86
N PRO A 164 5.58 1.35 2.37
CA PRO A 164 5.03 1.24 3.72
C PRO A 164 4.23 -0.06 3.87
N VAL A 165 4.28 -0.65 5.07
CA VAL A 165 3.54 -1.88 5.37
C VAL A 165 2.43 -1.57 6.37
N VAL A 166 1.20 -1.84 5.98
CA VAL A 166 0.00 -1.74 6.84
C VAL A 166 -0.26 -3.09 7.46
N TYR A 167 -0.23 -3.16 8.77
CA TYR A 167 -0.57 -4.35 9.54
C TYR A 167 -1.95 -4.18 10.16
N VAL A 168 -2.84 -5.11 9.90
CA VAL A 168 -4.18 -5.15 10.50
C VAL A 168 -4.37 -6.51 11.17
N ASN A 169 -4.62 -6.48 12.47
CA ASN A 169 -4.87 -7.68 13.25
C ASN A 169 -6.28 -7.62 13.83
N THR A 170 -7.14 -8.51 13.36
CA THR A 170 -8.50 -8.62 13.85
C THR A 170 -8.54 -9.32 15.22
N GLU A 171 -9.50 -8.98 16.03
CA GLU A 171 -9.69 -9.65 17.33
C GLU A 171 -9.88 -11.15 17.14
N GLY A 172 -9.10 -11.95 17.87
CA GLY A 172 -9.11 -13.41 17.73
C GLY A 172 -8.67 -13.96 16.37
N GLY A 173 -8.03 -13.14 15.51
CA GLY A 173 -7.60 -13.57 14.19
C GLY A 173 -8.74 -13.83 13.20
N GLN A 174 -9.92 -13.26 13.43
CA GLN A 174 -11.12 -13.48 12.61
C GLN A 174 -10.90 -13.04 11.16
N GLY A 175 -11.46 -13.79 10.21
CA GLY A 175 -11.49 -13.40 8.81
C GLY A 175 -12.50 -12.27 8.54
N VAL A 176 -12.23 -11.47 7.50
CA VAL A 176 -13.13 -10.40 7.06
C VAL A 176 -13.96 -10.89 5.89
N TYR A 177 -15.23 -11.21 6.12
CA TYR A 177 -16.11 -11.84 5.13
C TYR A 177 -17.34 -11.02 4.75
N SER A 178 -17.59 -9.88 5.42
CA SER A 178 -18.77 -9.05 5.21
C SER A 178 -18.40 -7.66 4.69
N LYS A 179 -19.29 -7.10 3.83
CA LYS A 179 -19.25 -5.69 3.41
C LYS A 179 -20.03 -4.77 4.36
N THR A 180 -20.85 -5.30 5.22
CA THR A 180 -21.72 -4.55 6.13
C THR A 180 -21.24 -4.61 7.56
N GLU A 181 -20.78 -5.75 8.00
CA GLU A 181 -20.35 -5.98 9.38
C GLU A 181 -18.87 -5.67 9.56
N TYR A 182 -18.57 -4.90 10.58
CA TYR A 182 -17.20 -4.58 10.97
C TYR A 182 -16.65 -5.62 11.94
N VAL A 183 -15.42 -6.02 11.72
CA VAL A 183 -14.63 -6.85 12.64
C VAL A 183 -13.70 -5.94 13.44
N PRO A 184 -13.75 -5.97 14.79
CA PRO A 184 -12.80 -5.23 15.62
C PRO A 184 -11.36 -5.65 15.32
N ALA A 185 -10.46 -4.68 15.31
CA ALA A 185 -9.07 -4.89 14.94
C ALA A 185 -8.15 -3.84 15.56
N SER A 186 -6.85 -4.08 15.47
CA SER A 186 -5.81 -3.06 15.60
C SER A 186 -5.12 -2.84 14.26
N MET A 187 -4.64 -1.64 14.03
CA MET A 187 -3.84 -1.29 12.86
C MET A 187 -2.59 -0.55 13.28
N PHE A 188 -1.45 -0.91 12.73
CA PHE A 188 -0.26 -0.07 12.75
C PHE A 188 0.39 -0.02 11.37
N ILE A 189 1.25 0.96 11.13
CA ILE A 189 1.91 1.12 9.84
C ILE A 189 3.41 1.31 10.08
N LYS A 190 4.19 0.43 9.47
CA LYS A 190 5.61 0.65 9.29
C LYS A 190 5.80 1.61 8.12
N GLY A 191 6.27 2.81 8.41
CA GLY A 191 6.58 3.83 7.42
C GLY A 191 7.84 3.51 6.63
N THR A 192 8.32 4.51 5.90
CA THR A 192 9.61 4.50 5.19
C THR A 192 10.43 5.71 5.64
N SER A 193 11.63 5.89 5.10
CA SER A 193 12.44 7.08 5.38
C SER A 193 11.75 8.41 5.00
N SER A 194 10.80 8.37 4.06
CA SER A 194 10.07 9.55 3.56
C SER A 194 8.62 9.63 4.01
N LEU A 195 8.05 8.55 4.53
CA LEU A 195 6.64 8.47 4.94
C LEU A 195 6.56 8.04 6.40
N PRO A 196 5.88 8.81 7.26
CA PRO A 196 5.77 8.47 8.67
C PRO A 196 4.96 7.19 8.88
N GLY A 197 5.33 6.41 9.86
CA GLY A 197 4.54 5.28 10.34
C GLY A 197 3.31 5.72 11.14
N LEU A 198 2.58 4.74 11.64
CA LEU A 198 1.48 4.92 12.59
C LEU A 198 1.65 3.88 13.69
N GLU A 199 1.75 4.33 14.94
CA GLU A 199 1.70 3.46 16.10
C GLU A 199 0.37 2.68 16.15
N SER A 200 0.36 1.57 16.87
CA SER A 200 -0.83 0.71 16.96
C SER A 200 -2.05 1.47 17.48
N VAL A 201 -3.11 1.47 16.69
CA VAL A 201 -4.38 2.12 17.02
C VAL A 201 -5.53 1.12 16.90
N SER A 202 -6.54 1.29 17.75
CA SER A 202 -7.79 0.53 17.65
C SER A 202 -8.58 0.95 16.42
N CYS A 203 -9.09 -0.04 15.71
CA CYS A 203 -9.90 0.16 14.51
C CYS A 203 -10.92 -0.97 14.34
N SER A 204 -11.70 -0.85 13.29
CA SER A 204 -12.50 -1.96 12.77
C SER A 204 -12.35 -2.04 11.25
N ILE A 205 -12.45 -3.25 10.72
CA ILE A 205 -12.25 -3.53 9.29
C ILE A 205 -13.45 -4.29 8.73
N ARG A 206 -13.83 -3.99 7.49
CA ARG A 206 -14.81 -4.76 6.71
C ARG A 206 -14.45 -4.78 5.25
N GLY A 207 -15.09 -5.65 4.49
CA GLY A 207 -15.03 -5.63 3.04
C GLY A 207 -15.68 -4.36 2.44
N ARG A 208 -15.36 -4.07 1.19
CA ARG A 208 -15.98 -3.00 0.39
C ARG A 208 -16.04 -3.36 -1.10
N GLY A 209 -16.69 -2.47 -1.86
CA GLY A 209 -16.82 -2.57 -3.32
C GLY A 209 -17.99 -3.45 -3.75
N ASN A 210 -18.38 -3.31 -5.01
CA ASN A 210 -19.43 -4.11 -5.64
C ASN A 210 -18.78 -5.27 -6.39
N THR A 211 -18.43 -5.10 -7.63
CA THR A 211 -17.75 -6.12 -8.44
C THR A 211 -16.40 -6.53 -7.83
N THR A 212 -15.63 -5.57 -7.32
CA THR A 212 -14.30 -5.82 -6.74
C THR A 212 -14.33 -6.74 -5.51
N TRP A 213 -15.46 -6.79 -4.77
CA TRP A 213 -15.63 -7.71 -3.64
C TRP A 213 -15.79 -9.17 -4.09
N THR A 214 -16.22 -9.42 -5.31
CA THR A 214 -16.37 -10.79 -5.84
C THR A 214 -15.03 -11.42 -6.22
N TRP A 215 -14.00 -10.63 -6.46
CA TRP A 215 -12.67 -11.11 -6.87
C TRP A 215 -11.90 -11.81 -5.74
N PRO A 216 -10.90 -12.63 -6.06
CA PRO A 216 -10.09 -13.36 -5.07
C PRO A 216 -9.42 -12.42 -4.06
N LYS A 217 -8.77 -11.37 -4.52
CA LYS A 217 -8.12 -10.35 -3.68
C LYS A 217 -9.12 -9.27 -3.27
N LYS A 218 -9.40 -9.20 -1.98
CA LYS A 218 -10.49 -8.38 -1.43
C LYS A 218 -10.05 -6.95 -1.11
N PRO A 219 -10.82 -5.93 -1.49
CA PRO A 219 -10.63 -4.57 -0.98
C PRO A 219 -11.28 -4.40 0.40
N TYR A 220 -10.71 -3.50 1.22
CA TYR A 220 -11.15 -3.29 2.59
C TYR A 220 -11.45 -1.82 2.90
N LEU A 221 -12.31 -1.61 3.89
CA LEU A 221 -12.55 -0.34 4.55
C LEU A 221 -12.13 -0.47 6.01
N VAL A 222 -11.21 0.40 6.44
CA VAL A 222 -10.75 0.50 7.83
C VAL A 222 -11.36 1.76 8.45
N LYS A 223 -11.91 1.60 9.66
CA LYS A 223 -12.46 2.69 10.47
C LYS A 223 -11.71 2.75 11.80
N LEU A 224 -10.89 3.76 11.99
CA LEU A 224 -10.19 4.00 13.25
C LEU A 224 -11.17 4.43 14.34
N GLU A 225 -10.90 4.07 15.58
CA GLU A 225 -11.65 4.56 16.75
C GLU A 225 -11.50 6.06 16.88
N GLU A 226 -10.28 6.59 16.76
CA GLU A 226 -9.97 8.00 16.80
C GLU A 226 -9.38 8.51 15.49
N ARG A 227 -9.47 9.82 15.26
CA ARG A 227 -8.90 10.45 14.05
C ARG A 227 -7.37 10.43 14.12
N ALA A 228 -6.73 9.78 13.19
CA ALA A 228 -5.28 9.77 13.06
C ALA A 228 -4.81 10.24 11.68
N SER A 229 -3.59 10.78 11.63
CA SER A 229 -2.86 10.99 10.38
C SER A 229 -2.24 9.66 9.97
N VAL A 230 -2.51 9.22 8.78
CA VAL A 230 -1.99 7.98 8.19
C VAL A 230 -1.03 8.34 7.08
N LEU A 231 0.22 7.89 7.16
CA LEU A 231 1.30 8.21 6.19
C LEU A 231 1.49 9.72 5.95
N GLY A 232 1.18 10.55 6.95
CA GLY A 232 1.26 12.01 6.84
C GLY A 232 0.02 12.69 6.23
N PHE A 233 -0.99 11.94 5.79
CA PHE A 233 -2.24 12.50 5.27
C PHE A 233 -3.08 13.17 6.37
N PRO A 234 -3.99 14.08 6.01
CA PRO A 234 -4.84 14.76 6.98
C PRO A 234 -5.63 13.79 7.87
N LYS A 235 -5.74 14.11 9.17
CA LYS A 235 -6.40 13.24 10.16
C LYS A 235 -7.83 12.90 9.79
N HIS A 236 -8.12 11.60 9.75
CA HIS A 236 -9.48 11.09 9.57
C HIS A 236 -9.64 9.70 10.21
N LYS A 237 -10.91 9.23 10.37
CA LYS A 237 -11.19 7.89 10.89
C LYS A 237 -11.26 6.81 9.79
N ARG A 238 -11.58 7.15 8.54
CA ARG A 238 -11.91 6.16 7.51
C ARG A 238 -10.88 6.14 6.39
N TRP A 239 -10.38 4.93 6.10
CA TRP A 239 -9.35 4.67 5.11
C TRP A 239 -9.75 3.47 4.26
N VAL A 240 -9.42 3.49 2.99
CA VAL A 240 -9.71 2.41 2.06
C VAL A 240 -8.41 1.76 1.60
N LEU A 241 -8.42 0.44 1.53
CA LEU A 241 -7.38 -0.38 0.93
C LEU A 241 -7.95 -0.96 -0.37
N LEU A 242 -7.63 -0.33 -1.50
CA LEU A 242 -8.02 -0.81 -2.83
C LEU A 242 -7.10 -1.97 -3.23
N ALA A 243 -7.70 -3.07 -3.66
CA ALA A 243 -6.97 -4.29 -3.99
C ALA A 243 -6.24 -4.23 -5.34
N ASN A 244 -6.70 -3.39 -6.26
CA ASN A 244 -6.20 -3.25 -7.63
C ASN A 244 -6.00 -4.61 -8.34
N PHE A 245 -6.89 -5.59 -8.07
CA PHE A 245 -6.72 -6.98 -8.52
C PHE A 245 -6.64 -7.08 -10.04
N MET A 246 -7.50 -6.34 -10.75
CA MET A 246 -7.59 -6.37 -12.21
C MET A 246 -6.61 -5.41 -12.91
N ASP A 247 -5.84 -4.66 -12.16
CA ASP A 247 -4.85 -3.74 -12.69
C ASP A 247 -3.45 -4.37 -12.70
N ARG A 248 -3.02 -4.85 -13.86
CA ARG A 248 -1.69 -5.44 -14.03
C ARG A 248 -0.56 -4.45 -13.79
N THR A 249 -0.85 -3.16 -13.80
CA THR A 249 0.12 -2.10 -13.52
C THR A 249 0.15 -1.67 -12.06
N LEU A 250 -0.87 -2.01 -11.26
CA LEU A 250 -1.08 -1.56 -9.87
C LEU A 250 -1.12 -0.03 -9.69
N MET A 251 -1.09 0.76 -10.79
CA MET A 251 -0.92 2.21 -10.71
C MET A 251 -2.03 3.04 -11.38
N ARG A 252 -3.06 2.43 -12.01
CA ARG A 252 -4.11 3.21 -12.71
C ARG A 252 -4.80 4.21 -11.78
N ASN A 253 -5.28 3.77 -10.62
CA ASN A 253 -5.82 4.66 -9.59
C ASN A 253 -4.80 5.71 -9.14
N LEU A 254 -3.55 5.31 -8.87
CA LEU A 254 -2.48 6.21 -8.40
C LEU A 254 -2.19 7.34 -9.41
N VAL A 255 -2.03 6.98 -10.69
CA VAL A 255 -1.78 7.94 -11.78
C VAL A 255 -2.98 8.86 -11.99
N SER A 256 -4.20 8.32 -11.89
CA SER A 256 -5.42 9.13 -12.04
C SER A 256 -5.58 10.14 -10.90
N MET A 257 -5.25 9.75 -9.66
CA MET A 257 -5.23 10.71 -8.54
C MET A 257 -4.12 11.76 -8.71
N LYS A 258 -2.99 11.40 -9.31
CA LYS A 258 -1.95 12.37 -9.67
C LYS A 258 -2.47 13.38 -10.70
N VAL A 259 -3.14 12.94 -11.76
CA VAL A 259 -3.78 13.82 -12.76
C VAL A 259 -4.86 14.68 -12.09
N SER A 260 -5.73 14.10 -11.26
CA SER A 260 -6.76 14.84 -10.51
C SER A 260 -6.15 15.91 -9.60
N SER A 261 -5.00 15.66 -8.99
CA SER A 261 -4.32 16.63 -8.12
C SER A 261 -3.74 17.86 -8.85
N MET A 262 -3.64 17.81 -10.18
CA MET A 262 -3.26 18.95 -11.02
C MET A 262 -4.44 19.90 -11.29
N MET A 263 -5.67 19.46 -11.03
CA MET A 263 -6.90 20.17 -11.31
C MET A 263 -7.24 21.16 -10.19
N THR A 264 -6.85 22.40 -10.35
CA THR A 264 -7.01 23.44 -9.31
C THR A 264 -8.45 23.87 -9.04
N ASN A 265 -9.38 23.52 -9.94
CA ASN A 265 -10.80 23.81 -9.77
C ASN A 265 -11.57 22.65 -9.12
N LEU A 266 -10.94 21.50 -8.87
CA LEU A 266 -11.51 20.46 -8.03
C LEU A 266 -11.28 20.79 -6.56
N ALA A 267 -12.35 20.82 -5.78
CA ALA A 267 -12.30 21.21 -4.37
C ALA A 267 -11.40 20.30 -3.52
N TRP A 268 -11.31 19.04 -3.88
CA TRP A 268 -10.50 18.04 -3.19
C TRP A 268 -10.21 16.82 -4.08
N THR A 269 -9.00 16.32 -3.99
CA THR A 269 -8.56 15.04 -4.56
C THR A 269 -8.12 14.11 -3.43
N PRO A 270 -8.57 12.85 -3.39
CA PRO A 270 -8.14 11.90 -2.38
C PRO A 270 -6.62 11.67 -2.40
N HIS A 271 -5.96 11.80 -1.25
CA HIS A 271 -4.59 11.35 -1.12
C HIS A 271 -4.53 9.82 -1.13
N CYS A 272 -3.52 9.29 -1.79
CA CYS A 272 -3.31 7.85 -1.86
C CYS A 272 -1.84 7.47 -1.88
N GLN A 273 -1.53 6.26 -1.42
CA GLN A 273 -0.17 5.72 -1.35
C GLN A 273 -0.20 4.21 -1.55
N PRO A 274 0.63 3.66 -2.45
CA PRO A 274 0.88 2.22 -2.52
C PRO A 274 1.46 1.70 -1.20
N VAL A 275 0.93 0.59 -0.72
CA VAL A 275 1.34 -0.05 0.52
C VAL A 275 1.33 -1.58 0.36
N GLU A 276 2.05 -2.27 1.21
CA GLU A 276 1.84 -3.69 1.45
C GLU A 276 0.82 -3.89 2.56
N LEU A 277 -0.01 -4.91 2.46
CA LEU A 277 -0.95 -5.28 3.52
C LEU A 277 -0.57 -6.61 4.15
N VAL A 278 -0.43 -6.61 5.46
CA VAL A 278 -0.36 -7.82 6.29
C VAL A 278 -1.65 -7.88 7.12
N LEU A 279 -2.44 -8.93 6.90
CA LEU A 279 -3.70 -9.16 7.61
C LEU A 279 -3.57 -10.43 8.45
N ASN A 280 -3.73 -10.29 9.77
CA ASN A 280 -3.60 -11.39 10.73
C ASN A 280 -2.29 -12.19 10.55
N GLY A 281 -1.16 -11.48 10.47
CA GLY A 281 0.15 -12.11 10.30
C GLY A 281 0.36 -12.78 8.94
N LYS A 282 -0.48 -12.49 7.93
CA LYS A 282 -0.31 -13.02 6.58
C LYS A 282 -0.16 -11.86 5.59
N HIS A 283 0.93 -11.83 4.83
CA HIS A 283 1.07 -10.90 3.71
C HIS A 283 0.02 -11.21 2.64
N VAL A 284 -0.77 -10.21 2.28
CA VAL A 284 -1.87 -10.34 1.32
C VAL A 284 -1.68 -9.48 0.06
N GLY A 285 -0.49 -8.91 -0.11
CA GLY A 285 -0.05 -8.26 -1.35
C GLY A 285 -0.09 -6.74 -1.32
N SER A 286 0.12 -6.18 -2.50
CA SER A 286 0.13 -4.73 -2.76
C SER A 286 -1.28 -4.15 -2.74
N TYR A 287 -1.47 -3.05 -2.06
CA TYR A 287 -2.74 -2.30 -2.00
C TYR A 287 -2.49 -0.81 -2.28
N LEU A 288 -3.53 -0.10 -2.66
CA LEU A 288 -3.53 1.36 -2.62
C LEU A 288 -4.31 1.81 -1.38
N LEU A 289 -3.60 2.37 -0.40
CA LEU A 289 -4.24 3.05 0.71
C LEU A 289 -4.69 4.42 0.23
N ILE A 290 -5.97 4.74 0.39
CA ILE A 290 -6.59 5.95 -0.12
C ILE A 290 -7.62 6.50 0.85
N GLU A 291 -7.80 7.81 0.86
CA GLU A 291 -8.85 8.48 1.62
C GLU A 291 -10.23 8.11 1.09
N GLN A 292 -11.16 7.73 1.97
CA GLN A 292 -12.55 7.49 1.57
C GLN A 292 -13.24 8.82 1.20
N VAL A 293 -13.99 8.84 0.12
CA VAL A 293 -14.88 9.96 -0.22
C VAL A 293 -15.93 10.15 0.89
N ARG A 294 -15.89 11.26 1.59
CA ARG A 294 -16.77 11.63 2.70
C ARG A 294 -16.84 13.14 2.83
N VAL A 295 -17.92 13.64 3.40
CA VAL A 295 -18.00 15.02 3.86
C VAL A 295 -17.17 15.15 5.13
N ASP A 296 -16.19 16.02 5.12
CA ASP A 296 -15.29 16.36 6.23
C ASP A 296 -14.46 17.58 5.83
N LYS A 297 -14.05 18.39 6.81
CA LYS A 297 -13.20 19.57 6.59
C LYS A 297 -11.87 19.28 5.88
N ASN A 298 -11.39 18.05 5.96
CA ASN A 298 -10.14 17.60 5.31
C ASN A 298 -10.41 16.82 4.00
N ARG A 299 -11.65 16.74 3.54
CA ARG A 299 -12.07 15.99 2.35
C ARG A 299 -13.06 16.82 1.53
N VAL A 300 -14.25 16.32 1.27
CA VAL A 300 -15.30 17.13 0.66
C VAL A 300 -15.82 18.12 1.71
N ASN A 301 -15.29 19.34 1.68
CA ASN A 301 -15.57 20.36 2.69
C ASN A 301 -16.81 21.17 2.30
N ILE A 302 -17.97 20.66 2.68
CA ILE A 302 -19.27 21.33 2.55
C ILE A 302 -19.95 21.39 3.92
N SER A 303 -20.96 22.24 4.06
CA SER A 303 -21.71 22.43 5.29
C SER A 303 -22.36 21.12 5.75
N GLU A 304 -22.23 20.82 7.04
CA GLU A 304 -22.89 19.66 7.63
C GLU A 304 -24.42 19.82 7.62
N ASP A 305 -24.91 21.05 7.76
CA ASP A 305 -26.32 21.35 7.65
C ASP A 305 -26.65 21.94 6.26
N GLY A 306 -27.37 21.18 5.46
CA GLY A 306 -27.88 21.56 4.14
C GLY A 306 -26.88 21.39 2.98
N GLY A 307 -25.68 20.84 3.19
CA GLY A 307 -24.79 20.34 2.14
C GLY A 307 -25.17 18.94 1.67
N TYR A 308 -24.86 18.61 0.41
CA TYR A 308 -25.13 17.29 -0.18
C TYR A 308 -23.90 16.76 -0.90
N LEU A 309 -23.58 15.49 -0.66
CA LEU A 309 -22.67 14.69 -1.51
C LEU A 309 -23.51 13.68 -2.27
N LEU A 310 -23.41 13.71 -3.59
CA LEU A 310 -24.15 12.86 -4.51
C LEU A 310 -23.20 11.88 -5.18
N GLU A 311 -23.67 10.66 -5.42
CA GLU A 311 -23.05 9.68 -6.30
C GLU A 311 -23.98 9.37 -7.46
N LEU A 312 -23.43 9.30 -8.66
CA LEU A 312 -24.11 8.76 -9.81
C LEU A 312 -23.71 7.28 -9.91
N ASP A 313 -24.70 6.39 -9.78
CA ASP A 313 -24.45 4.95 -9.69
C ASP A 313 -25.51 4.16 -10.48
N PHE A 314 -25.07 3.51 -11.55
CA PHE A 314 -25.91 2.68 -12.39
C PHE A 314 -26.36 1.37 -11.73
N HIS A 315 -25.68 0.88 -10.66
CA HIS A 315 -26.10 -0.30 -9.91
C HIS A 315 -27.46 -0.11 -9.27
N TYR A 316 -27.76 1.13 -8.92
CA TYR A 316 -29.06 1.53 -8.40
C TYR A 316 -29.48 0.71 -7.17
N ASP A 317 -28.57 0.53 -6.22
CA ASP A 317 -28.73 -0.24 -4.98
C ASP A 317 -28.59 0.59 -3.69
N ASN A 318 -28.67 1.91 -3.82
CA ASN A 318 -28.59 2.85 -2.70
C ASN A 318 -29.96 3.09 -2.05
N GLU A 319 -30.00 3.42 -0.75
CA GLU A 319 -31.22 3.60 0.02
C GLU A 319 -32.09 4.77 -0.45
N PHE A 320 -31.46 5.90 -0.81
CA PHE A 320 -32.16 7.04 -1.40
C PHE A 320 -31.53 7.40 -2.73
N GLN A 321 -32.26 7.07 -3.79
CA GLN A 321 -31.83 7.21 -5.18
C GLN A 321 -33.01 7.54 -6.10
N TRP A 322 -32.70 8.18 -7.22
CA TRP A 322 -33.68 8.49 -8.29
C TRP A 322 -32.96 8.64 -9.61
N LYS A 323 -33.76 8.64 -10.70
CA LYS A 323 -33.25 8.99 -12.03
C LYS A 323 -33.81 10.33 -12.45
N ASP A 324 -32.94 11.15 -13.02
CA ASP A 324 -33.31 12.39 -13.70
C ASP A 324 -32.72 12.37 -15.11
N HIS A 325 -33.56 12.48 -16.15
CA HIS A 325 -33.14 12.30 -17.55
C HIS A 325 -32.26 11.06 -17.78
N ASN A 326 -32.60 9.94 -17.15
CA ASN A 326 -31.88 8.67 -17.12
C ASN A 326 -30.51 8.69 -16.41
N ILE A 327 -30.11 9.80 -15.81
CA ILE A 327 -28.92 9.88 -14.97
C ILE A 327 -29.30 9.39 -13.56
N PRO A 328 -28.63 8.34 -13.02
CA PRO A 328 -28.94 7.80 -11.71
C PRO A 328 -28.23 8.59 -10.61
N PHE A 329 -28.97 9.19 -9.71
CA PHE A 329 -28.46 9.93 -8.55
C PHE A 329 -28.76 9.19 -7.27
N ALA A 330 -27.80 9.17 -6.35
CA ALA A 330 -27.94 8.72 -4.97
C ALA A 330 -27.35 9.75 -4.02
N VAL A 331 -27.93 9.92 -2.84
CA VAL A 331 -27.35 10.77 -1.78
C VAL A 331 -26.42 9.94 -0.91
N LYS A 332 -25.19 10.42 -0.75
CA LYS A 332 -24.18 9.84 0.15
C LYS A 332 -23.95 10.66 1.40
N TYR A 333 -24.38 11.91 1.38
CA TYR A 333 -24.44 12.79 2.53
C TYR A 333 -25.54 13.85 2.32
N PRO A 334 -26.33 14.16 3.35
CA PRO A 334 -26.43 13.49 4.66
C PRO A 334 -26.66 11.98 4.55
N ASP A 335 -26.52 11.24 5.65
CA ASP A 335 -26.83 9.83 5.65
C ASP A 335 -28.29 9.64 5.15
N PRO A 336 -28.55 8.77 4.17
CA PRO A 336 -29.89 8.60 3.60
C PRO A 336 -31.00 8.29 4.61
N GLU A 337 -30.63 7.61 5.72
CA GLU A 337 -31.58 7.29 6.81
C GLU A 337 -32.01 8.57 7.59
N ASP A 338 -31.09 9.53 7.69
CA ASP A 338 -31.31 10.78 8.45
C ASP A 338 -32.02 11.87 7.61
N LEU A 339 -32.18 11.67 6.29
CA LEU A 339 -32.78 12.67 5.40
C LEU A 339 -34.29 12.86 5.65
N THR A 340 -34.67 14.09 5.98
CA THR A 340 -36.08 14.49 6.03
C THR A 340 -36.73 14.49 4.64
N THR A 341 -38.04 14.39 4.59
CA THR A 341 -38.80 14.50 3.34
C THR A 341 -38.55 15.82 2.59
N GLN A 342 -38.37 16.93 3.34
CA GLN A 342 -38.05 18.22 2.79
C GLN A 342 -36.69 18.25 2.11
N GLN A 343 -35.66 17.68 2.75
CA GLN A 343 -34.32 17.57 2.20
C GLN A 343 -34.27 16.68 0.96
N LYS A 344 -34.97 15.53 0.98
CA LYS A 344 -35.14 14.66 -0.17
C LYS A 344 -35.80 15.38 -1.36
N SER A 345 -36.86 16.15 -1.09
CA SER A 345 -37.54 16.93 -2.12
C SER A 345 -36.66 18.06 -2.66
N TYR A 346 -35.96 18.78 -1.78
CA TYR A 346 -35.08 19.87 -2.17
C TYR A 346 -34.02 19.42 -3.17
N ILE A 347 -33.23 18.38 -2.83
CA ILE A 347 -32.13 17.96 -3.69
C ILE A 347 -32.63 17.39 -5.04
N LYS A 348 -33.74 16.65 -5.05
CA LYS A 348 -34.36 16.17 -6.29
C LYS A 348 -34.82 17.32 -7.17
N ASN A 349 -35.50 18.31 -6.60
CA ASN A 349 -35.97 19.47 -7.35
C ASN A 349 -34.80 20.29 -7.89
N TYR A 350 -33.75 20.48 -7.09
CA TYR A 350 -32.54 21.18 -7.54
C TYR A 350 -31.89 20.49 -8.74
N ILE A 351 -31.70 19.17 -8.70
CA ILE A 351 -31.16 18.40 -9.84
C ILE A 351 -32.11 18.48 -11.06
N ALA A 352 -33.42 18.41 -10.84
CA ALA A 352 -34.39 18.57 -11.94
C ALA A 352 -34.29 19.97 -12.58
N GLU A 353 -34.11 21.03 -11.80
CA GLU A 353 -33.87 22.38 -12.33
C GLU A 353 -32.59 22.46 -13.15
N VAL A 354 -31.49 21.84 -12.67
CA VAL A 354 -30.21 21.73 -13.39
C VAL A 354 -30.43 21.06 -14.75
N SER A 355 -31.02 19.86 -14.75
CA SER A 355 -31.24 19.10 -15.98
C SER A 355 -32.19 19.81 -16.94
N ASN A 356 -33.32 20.35 -16.45
CA ASN A 356 -34.28 21.09 -17.27
C ASN A 356 -33.64 22.34 -17.92
N THR A 357 -32.74 23.00 -17.19
CA THR A 357 -31.99 24.14 -17.72
C THR A 357 -31.01 23.68 -18.81
N ILE A 358 -30.24 22.64 -18.57
CA ILE A 358 -29.26 22.13 -19.54
C ILE A 358 -29.93 21.64 -20.82
N TYR A 359 -31.06 20.94 -20.72
CA TYR A 359 -31.79 20.44 -21.87
C TYR A 359 -32.74 21.46 -22.49
N GLY A 360 -32.95 22.60 -21.83
CA GLY A 360 -33.81 23.67 -22.34
C GLY A 360 -33.21 24.45 -23.52
N SER A 361 -34.03 25.26 -24.17
CA SER A 361 -33.60 26.07 -25.32
C SER A 361 -32.60 27.16 -24.99
N ASN A 362 -32.68 27.70 -23.77
CA ASN A 362 -31.84 28.81 -23.29
C ASN A 362 -30.67 28.34 -22.42
N PHE A 363 -30.22 27.08 -22.57
CA PHE A 363 -29.23 26.45 -21.68
C PHE A 363 -27.93 27.24 -21.58
N LYS A 364 -27.50 27.95 -22.61
CA LYS A 364 -26.27 28.75 -22.69
C LYS A 364 -26.44 30.23 -22.34
N ASP A 365 -27.64 30.64 -21.86
CA ASP A 365 -27.83 32.01 -21.40
C ASP A 365 -26.90 32.35 -20.24
N ALA A 366 -26.25 33.53 -20.30
CA ALA A 366 -25.21 33.89 -19.33
C ALA A 366 -25.75 34.05 -17.88
N GLN A 367 -27.04 34.38 -17.72
CA GLN A 367 -27.64 34.62 -16.40
C GLN A 367 -28.55 33.46 -15.94
N ASN A 368 -29.26 32.83 -16.84
CA ASN A 368 -30.30 31.83 -16.56
C ASN A 368 -29.97 30.44 -17.12
N GLY A 369 -28.84 30.28 -17.82
CA GLY A 369 -28.39 29.02 -18.37
C GLY A 369 -27.69 28.13 -17.30
N TYR A 370 -26.99 27.09 -17.77
CA TYR A 370 -26.34 26.09 -16.91
C TYR A 370 -25.35 26.70 -15.91
N ALA A 371 -24.67 27.80 -16.25
CA ALA A 371 -23.72 28.49 -15.40
C ALA A 371 -24.34 29.09 -14.12
N LYS A 372 -25.67 29.22 -14.05
CA LYS A 372 -26.40 29.59 -12.85
C LYS A 372 -26.29 28.48 -11.77
N TYR A 373 -26.34 27.24 -12.20
CA TYR A 373 -26.47 26.06 -11.33
C TYR A 373 -25.17 25.27 -11.17
N LEU A 374 -24.32 25.25 -12.22
CA LEU A 374 -23.05 24.49 -12.21
C LEU A 374 -21.88 25.41 -11.85
N ASP A 375 -20.97 24.88 -11.05
CA ASP A 375 -19.59 25.36 -10.99
C ASP A 375 -18.87 24.85 -12.25
N VAL A 376 -18.90 25.66 -13.29
CA VAL A 376 -18.48 25.26 -14.64
C VAL A 376 -17.00 24.88 -14.68
N ASP A 377 -16.14 25.54 -13.89
CA ASP A 377 -14.71 25.24 -13.87
C ASP A 377 -14.44 23.87 -13.26
N SER A 378 -15.16 23.49 -12.19
CA SER A 378 -15.06 22.14 -11.65
C SER A 378 -15.52 21.07 -12.63
N PHE A 379 -16.60 21.32 -13.41
CA PHE A 379 -17.06 20.40 -14.44
C PHE A 379 -16.05 20.25 -15.58
N ILE A 380 -15.36 21.31 -15.95
CA ILE A 380 -14.30 21.28 -16.96
C ILE A 380 -13.11 20.44 -16.46
N ASP A 381 -12.58 20.73 -15.28
CA ASP A 381 -11.46 19.99 -14.70
C ASP A 381 -11.80 18.51 -14.48
N TYR A 382 -13.02 18.22 -13.99
CA TYR A 382 -13.52 16.85 -13.80
C TYR A 382 -13.56 16.07 -15.12
N TRP A 383 -14.13 16.68 -16.17
CA TRP A 383 -14.17 16.10 -17.51
C TRP A 383 -12.76 15.84 -18.04
N ILE A 384 -11.83 16.78 -17.87
CA ILE A 384 -10.44 16.63 -18.32
C ILE A 384 -9.78 15.40 -17.65
N VAL A 385 -9.97 15.18 -16.35
CA VAL A 385 -9.41 13.99 -15.66
C VAL A 385 -9.95 12.71 -16.30
N TYR A 386 -11.28 12.59 -16.44
CA TYR A 386 -11.90 11.39 -17.01
C TYR A 386 -11.50 11.18 -18.48
N GLU A 387 -11.42 12.28 -19.24
CA GLU A 387 -11.03 12.21 -20.65
C GLU A 387 -9.56 11.79 -20.79
N VAL A 388 -8.65 12.49 -20.13
CA VAL A 388 -7.19 12.22 -20.23
C VAL A 388 -6.85 10.80 -19.78
N MET A 389 -7.51 10.29 -18.76
CA MET A 389 -7.33 8.92 -18.28
C MET A 389 -8.10 7.87 -19.11
N GLY A 390 -8.89 8.31 -20.10
CA GLY A 390 -9.69 7.42 -20.94
C GLY A 390 -10.73 6.62 -20.13
N ASN A 391 -11.16 7.17 -19.00
CA ASN A 391 -12.18 6.55 -18.17
C ASN A 391 -13.57 6.85 -18.74
N HIS A 392 -14.29 5.82 -19.17
CA HIS A 392 -15.59 5.94 -19.82
C HIS A 392 -16.79 5.85 -18.87
N GLU A 393 -16.55 5.77 -17.56
CA GLU A 393 -17.62 5.63 -16.57
C GLU A 393 -18.55 6.84 -16.49
N LEU A 394 -18.15 8.02 -16.95
CA LEU A 394 -19.08 9.14 -17.10
C LEU A 394 -20.27 8.82 -18.03
N GLY A 395 -20.09 7.94 -19.01
CA GLY A 395 -21.12 7.54 -19.97
C GLY A 395 -22.13 6.53 -19.42
N ASN A 396 -21.72 5.74 -18.45
CA ASN A 396 -22.56 4.80 -17.68
C ASN A 396 -22.11 4.90 -16.22
N PRO A 397 -22.54 5.95 -15.51
CA PRO A 397 -21.89 6.38 -14.29
C PRO A 397 -21.97 5.35 -13.16
N GLY A 398 -20.81 5.02 -12.65
CA GLY A 398 -20.59 4.31 -11.39
C GLY A 398 -19.50 5.03 -10.63
N SER A 399 -19.68 5.24 -9.33
CA SER A 399 -18.71 5.96 -8.49
C SER A 399 -18.34 7.37 -9.00
N VAL A 400 -19.24 8.06 -9.68
CA VAL A 400 -19.10 9.44 -10.15
C VAL A 400 -19.72 10.38 -9.13
N PHE A 401 -18.94 11.34 -8.61
CA PHE A 401 -19.36 12.18 -7.48
C PHE A 401 -19.57 13.63 -7.88
N PHE A 402 -20.65 14.23 -7.30
CA PHE A 402 -20.91 15.65 -7.28
C PHE A 402 -21.22 16.08 -5.84
N HIS A 403 -21.00 17.36 -5.56
CA HIS A 403 -21.41 17.90 -4.26
C HIS A 403 -22.02 19.29 -4.40
N LYS A 404 -22.84 19.65 -3.44
CA LYS A 404 -23.51 20.93 -3.39
C LYS A 404 -23.49 21.45 -1.97
N ASP A 405 -22.87 22.60 -1.77
CA ASP A 405 -22.93 23.29 -0.49
C ASP A 405 -24.18 24.16 -0.36
N VAL A 406 -24.50 24.58 0.85
CA VAL A 406 -25.59 25.55 1.12
C VAL A 406 -25.37 26.79 0.27
N ASN A 407 -26.43 27.22 -0.45
CA ASN A 407 -26.39 28.36 -1.35
C ASN A 407 -25.31 28.30 -2.47
N GLY A 408 -24.54 27.19 -2.54
CA GLY A 408 -23.54 26.95 -3.55
C GLY A 408 -24.13 26.41 -4.86
N LYS A 409 -23.31 26.34 -5.89
CA LYS A 409 -23.62 25.64 -7.14
C LYS A 409 -23.32 24.15 -7.01
N LEU A 410 -23.83 23.35 -7.92
CA LEU A 410 -23.42 21.96 -8.05
C LEU A 410 -21.98 21.92 -8.56
N THR A 411 -21.10 21.26 -7.83
CA THR A 411 -19.67 21.16 -8.08
C THR A 411 -19.34 19.71 -8.43
N ALA A 412 -18.55 19.49 -9.50
CA ALA A 412 -18.10 18.17 -9.91
C ALA A 412 -16.93 17.72 -9.04
N GLY A 413 -16.87 16.42 -8.74
CA GLY A 413 -15.83 15.81 -7.92
C GLY A 413 -16.32 15.34 -6.55
N PRO A 414 -15.43 14.62 -5.85
CA PRO A 414 -14.07 14.26 -6.22
C PRO A 414 -13.98 13.14 -7.25
N CYS A 415 -12.81 12.97 -7.88
CA CYS A 415 -12.50 11.82 -8.71
C CYS A 415 -12.33 10.56 -7.85
N TRP A 416 -12.84 9.42 -8.36
CA TRP A 416 -12.81 8.15 -7.65
C TRP A 416 -12.92 6.98 -8.63
N ASP A 417 -12.32 5.82 -8.29
CA ASP A 417 -12.50 4.52 -8.94
C ASP A 417 -11.99 4.47 -10.41
N PHE A 418 -10.68 4.57 -10.57
CA PHE A 418 -10.02 4.61 -11.87
C PHE A 418 -9.22 3.33 -12.18
N ASP A 419 -9.75 2.15 -11.86
CA ASP A 419 -9.10 0.87 -12.20
C ASP A 419 -9.79 0.11 -13.35
N TRP A 420 -11.03 0.51 -13.69
CA TRP A 420 -11.83 -0.13 -14.71
C TRP A 420 -11.66 0.53 -16.08
N GLY A 421 -10.98 -0.16 -17.00
CA GLY A 421 -10.86 0.27 -18.40
C GLY A 421 -9.96 1.48 -18.64
N VAL A 422 -9.41 2.08 -17.61
CA VAL A 422 -8.57 3.27 -17.68
C VAL A 422 -7.31 3.00 -18.52
N LEU A 423 -7.07 3.85 -19.52
CA LEU A 423 -5.99 3.70 -20.49
C LEU A 423 -6.00 2.34 -21.21
N SER A 424 -7.17 1.72 -21.34
CA SER A 424 -7.39 0.46 -22.04
C SER A 424 -8.16 0.69 -23.33
N PHE A 425 -7.50 0.53 -24.48
CA PHE A 425 -8.17 0.64 -25.77
C PHE A 425 -9.08 -0.56 -26.10
N LYS A 426 -9.02 -1.62 -25.29
CA LYS A 426 -9.98 -2.73 -25.40
C LYS A 426 -11.39 -2.32 -25.01
N THR A 427 -11.52 -1.53 -23.92
CA THR A 427 -12.81 -1.06 -23.40
C THR A 427 -13.17 0.34 -23.86
N SER A 428 -12.19 1.13 -24.31
CA SER A 428 -12.36 2.48 -24.83
C SER A 428 -11.68 2.63 -26.20
N PRO A 429 -12.18 1.95 -27.25
CA PRO A 429 -11.50 1.91 -28.56
C PRO A 429 -11.43 3.30 -29.24
N HIS A 430 -12.28 4.25 -28.80
CA HIS A 430 -12.26 5.62 -29.32
C HIS A 430 -11.14 6.48 -28.77
N ALA A 431 -10.44 6.05 -27.72
CA ALA A 431 -9.36 6.80 -27.11
C ALA A 431 -8.16 7.04 -28.05
N GLU A 432 -7.99 6.25 -29.10
CA GLU A 432 -6.95 6.49 -30.11
C GLU A 432 -7.32 7.57 -31.14
N THR A 433 -8.60 7.81 -31.38
CA THR A 433 -9.06 8.59 -32.54
C THR A 433 -10.03 9.71 -32.19
N GLY A 434 -10.51 9.78 -30.95
CA GLY A 434 -11.56 10.72 -30.56
C GLY A 434 -11.63 10.97 -29.07
N LEU A 435 -12.73 11.61 -28.65
CA LEU A 435 -13.06 11.84 -27.26
C LEU A 435 -13.89 10.68 -26.71
N VAL A 436 -13.56 10.24 -25.50
CA VAL A 436 -14.25 9.15 -24.79
C VAL A 436 -15.54 9.67 -24.15
N ASN A 437 -15.49 10.86 -23.55
CA ASN A 437 -16.55 11.41 -22.70
C ASN A 437 -17.32 12.59 -23.30
N GLY A 438 -17.14 12.88 -24.58
CA GLY A 438 -17.81 14.00 -25.25
C GLY A 438 -19.34 13.90 -25.27
N ASN A 439 -19.90 12.70 -25.12
CA ASN A 439 -21.34 12.43 -25.10
C ASN A 439 -21.87 11.95 -23.74
N ALA A 440 -21.03 11.99 -22.69
CA ALA A 440 -21.40 11.50 -21.37
C ALA A 440 -22.36 12.47 -20.66
N ILE A 441 -23.39 11.94 -19.98
CA ILE A 441 -24.36 12.67 -19.16
C ILE A 441 -24.71 14.07 -19.73
N TRP A 442 -24.50 15.14 -18.97
CA TRP A 442 -24.76 16.53 -19.40
C TRP A 442 -23.68 17.07 -20.36
N TYR A 443 -22.48 16.48 -20.43
CA TYR A 443 -21.41 16.99 -21.29
C TYR A 443 -21.77 17.01 -22.77
N LYS A 444 -22.57 16.03 -23.25
CA LYS A 444 -23.08 16.06 -24.61
C LYS A 444 -23.73 17.41 -24.94
N ARG A 445 -24.57 17.92 -24.03
CA ARG A 445 -25.30 19.17 -24.23
C ARG A 445 -24.39 20.39 -23.97
N LEU A 446 -23.53 20.32 -22.95
CA LEU A 446 -22.60 21.42 -22.67
C LEU A 446 -21.64 21.69 -23.84
N PHE A 447 -21.17 20.65 -24.54
CA PHE A 447 -20.32 20.80 -25.73
C PHE A 447 -21.05 21.41 -26.96
N GLU A 448 -22.35 21.52 -26.94
CA GLU A 448 -23.09 22.28 -27.95
C GLU A 448 -22.99 23.80 -27.73
N ASP A 449 -22.50 24.24 -26.57
CA ASP A 449 -22.13 25.64 -26.32
C ASP A 449 -20.70 25.90 -26.76
N PRO A 450 -20.46 26.77 -27.78
CA PRO A 450 -19.13 27.14 -28.23
C PRO A 450 -18.29 27.77 -27.12
N ALA A 451 -18.91 28.50 -26.18
CA ALA A 451 -18.21 29.10 -25.06
C ALA A 451 -17.66 28.03 -24.09
N PHE A 452 -18.46 27.01 -23.77
CA PHE A 452 -18.01 25.87 -22.97
C PHE A 452 -16.86 25.13 -23.66
N LYS A 453 -17.02 24.79 -24.94
CA LYS A 453 -15.98 24.10 -25.72
C LYS A 453 -14.67 24.90 -25.75
N THR A 454 -14.74 26.21 -25.91
CA THR A 454 -13.56 27.09 -25.89
C THR A 454 -12.88 27.03 -24.51
N ARG A 455 -13.64 27.13 -23.42
CA ARG A 455 -13.07 27.04 -22.06
C ARG A 455 -12.42 25.69 -21.78
N VAL A 456 -13.00 24.58 -22.22
CA VAL A 456 -12.42 23.23 -22.10
C VAL A 456 -11.08 23.18 -22.82
N ARG A 457 -11.05 23.64 -24.09
CA ARG A 457 -9.82 23.67 -24.90
C ARG A 457 -8.74 24.53 -24.24
N ASP A 458 -9.09 25.73 -23.81
CA ASP A 458 -8.14 26.68 -23.25
C ASP A 458 -7.58 26.14 -21.92
N ARG A 459 -8.43 25.53 -21.09
CA ARG A 459 -8.01 24.88 -19.85
C ARG A 459 -7.14 23.63 -20.09
N PHE A 460 -7.49 22.81 -21.07
CA PHE A 460 -6.67 21.66 -21.47
C PHE A 460 -5.26 22.13 -21.92
N ASN A 461 -5.18 23.17 -22.75
CA ASN A 461 -3.91 23.72 -23.22
C ASN A 461 -3.07 24.31 -22.06
N GLU A 462 -3.69 24.94 -21.08
CA GLU A 462 -3.04 25.42 -19.87
C GLU A 462 -2.41 24.27 -19.07
N LEU A 463 -3.12 23.14 -18.95
CA LEU A 463 -2.70 21.96 -18.21
C LEU A 463 -1.71 21.07 -18.99
N LEU A 464 -1.65 21.21 -20.31
CA LEU A 464 -0.90 20.31 -21.19
C LEU A 464 0.57 20.12 -20.76
N PRO A 465 1.34 21.18 -20.39
CA PRO A 465 2.73 20.98 -19.94
C PRO A 465 2.84 20.10 -18.69
N GLN A 466 1.85 20.12 -17.80
CA GLN A 466 1.82 19.25 -16.62
C GLN A 466 1.37 17.84 -17.00
N LEU A 467 0.38 17.70 -17.87
CA LEU A 467 -0.09 16.40 -18.35
C LEU A 467 0.99 15.63 -19.11
N GLU A 468 1.86 16.33 -19.85
CA GLU A 468 3.01 15.73 -20.54
C GLU A 468 4.07 15.14 -19.58
N THR A 469 4.07 15.49 -18.30
CA THR A 469 4.96 14.86 -17.29
C THR A 469 4.45 13.53 -16.74
N ILE A 470 3.22 13.16 -16.99
CA ILE A 470 2.61 11.93 -16.45
C ILE A 470 3.33 10.64 -16.89
N PRO A 471 3.83 10.51 -18.13
CA PRO A 471 4.64 9.35 -18.51
C PRO A 471 5.92 9.17 -17.69
N ASP A 472 6.54 10.24 -17.24
CA ASP A 472 7.71 10.17 -16.35
C ASP A 472 7.29 9.75 -14.93
N TYR A 473 6.17 10.27 -14.44
CA TYR A 473 5.59 9.79 -13.18
C TYR A 473 5.20 8.30 -13.23
N MET A 474 4.74 7.78 -14.37
CA MET A 474 4.51 6.35 -14.53
C MET A 474 5.81 5.53 -14.40
N GLU A 475 6.96 6.05 -14.84
CA GLU A 475 8.26 5.40 -14.65
C GLU A 475 8.73 5.43 -13.19
N GLU A 476 8.47 6.54 -12.49
CA GLU A 476 8.69 6.60 -11.04
C GLU A 476 7.84 5.54 -10.31
N CYS A 477 6.56 5.42 -10.67
CA CYS A 477 5.66 4.39 -10.15
C CYS A 477 6.13 2.97 -10.51
N ARG A 478 6.63 2.74 -11.73
CA ARG A 478 7.22 1.46 -12.15
C ARG A 478 8.34 1.05 -11.19
N SER A 479 9.26 1.98 -10.96
CA SER A 479 10.42 1.75 -10.08
C SER A 479 9.97 1.46 -8.65
N LEU A 480 9.04 2.26 -8.13
CA LEU A 480 8.48 2.12 -6.78
C LEU A 480 7.75 0.78 -6.56
N LEU A 481 7.01 0.32 -7.57
CA LEU A 481 6.13 -0.85 -7.46
C LEU A 481 6.80 -2.17 -7.88
N SER A 482 7.99 -2.15 -8.47
CA SER A 482 8.61 -3.30 -9.13
C SER A 482 8.72 -4.53 -8.21
N GLU A 483 9.24 -4.39 -6.99
CA GLU A 483 9.35 -5.51 -6.05
C GLU A 483 7.98 -5.94 -5.49
N SER A 484 7.11 -4.97 -5.22
CA SER A 484 5.74 -5.21 -4.79
C SER A 484 4.93 -5.98 -5.83
N ALA A 485 5.07 -5.64 -7.11
CA ALA A 485 4.42 -6.31 -8.23
C ALA A 485 4.83 -7.79 -8.34
N LYS A 486 6.12 -8.10 -8.17
CA LYS A 486 6.62 -9.49 -8.17
C LYS A 486 5.92 -10.33 -7.10
N LEU A 487 5.88 -9.84 -5.87
CA LEU A 487 5.24 -10.54 -4.76
C LEU A 487 3.72 -10.63 -4.95
N ASN A 488 3.10 -9.53 -5.37
CA ASN A 488 1.66 -9.48 -5.59
C ASN A 488 1.19 -10.47 -6.66
N PHE A 489 1.84 -10.51 -7.82
CA PHE A 489 1.43 -11.37 -8.92
C PHE A 489 1.85 -12.85 -8.75
N ALA A 490 2.77 -13.15 -7.86
CA ALA A 490 3.01 -14.51 -7.39
C ALA A 490 1.85 -15.06 -6.55
N MET A 491 1.12 -14.19 -5.82
CA MET A 491 -0.05 -14.57 -5.01
C MET A 491 -1.38 -14.43 -5.77
N TRP A 492 -1.49 -13.39 -6.59
CA TRP A 492 -2.72 -12.93 -7.22
C TRP A 492 -2.48 -12.67 -8.71
N ASN A 493 -2.65 -13.68 -9.55
CA ASN A 493 -2.54 -13.50 -10.99
C ASN A 493 -3.94 -13.27 -11.60
N PRO A 494 -4.23 -12.08 -12.16
CA PRO A 494 -5.53 -11.82 -12.77
C PRO A 494 -5.91 -12.79 -13.90
N ALA A 495 -4.91 -13.35 -14.60
CA ALA A 495 -5.12 -14.32 -15.67
C ALA A 495 -5.74 -15.65 -15.19
N ASP A 496 -5.58 -15.96 -13.89
CA ASP A 496 -6.09 -17.22 -13.31
C ASP A 496 -7.56 -17.12 -12.90
N ASP A 497 -8.11 -15.89 -12.80
CA ASP A 497 -9.52 -15.69 -12.45
C ASP A 497 -10.44 -15.86 -13.66
N LYS A 498 -11.03 -17.04 -13.73
CA LYS A 498 -12.03 -17.40 -14.76
C LYS A 498 -13.48 -17.18 -14.29
N SER A 499 -13.67 -16.65 -13.09
CA SER A 499 -14.97 -16.61 -12.42
C SER A 499 -15.92 -15.52 -12.91
N GLN A 500 -15.41 -14.53 -13.65
CA GLN A 500 -16.17 -13.34 -14.02
C GLN A 500 -16.45 -13.28 -15.53
N ASN A 501 -17.73 -13.27 -15.91
CA ASN A 501 -18.24 -12.92 -17.24
C ASN A 501 -17.57 -13.62 -18.45
N GLY A 502 -17.26 -14.91 -18.33
CA GLY A 502 -16.69 -15.67 -19.43
C GLY A 502 -15.22 -15.33 -19.75
N GLY A 503 -14.45 -14.86 -18.76
CA GLY A 503 -13.04 -14.53 -18.92
C GLY A 503 -12.77 -13.20 -19.62
N SER A 504 -13.75 -12.29 -19.62
CA SER A 504 -13.57 -10.92 -20.12
C SER A 504 -12.86 -10.09 -19.08
N ILE A 505 -11.53 -10.07 -19.15
CA ILE A 505 -10.73 -9.19 -18.32
C ILE A 505 -10.70 -7.80 -18.96
N ILE A 506 -10.98 -6.79 -18.14
CA ILE A 506 -11.44 -5.47 -18.55
C ILE A 506 -10.32 -4.66 -19.18
N ASN A 507 -9.13 -4.74 -18.59
CA ASN A 507 -8.00 -3.91 -19.04
C ASN A 507 -7.27 -4.52 -20.24
N GLY A 508 -7.43 -5.84 -20.47
CA GLY A 508 -6.79 -6.56 -21.58
C GLY A 508 -5.28 -6.68 -21.45
N ASP A 509 -4.76 -6.56 -20.22
CA ASP A 509 -3.34 -6.69 -19.89
C ASP A 509 -3.03 -7.86 -18.94
N GLU A 510 -4.02 -8.68 -18.65
CA GLU A 510 -3.97 -9.80 -17.71
C GLU A 510 -2.85 -10.79 -17.96
N ASN A 511 -2.51 -11.03 -19.23
CA ASN A 511 -1.46 -11.95 -19.65
C ASN A 511 -0.09 -11.26 -19.88
N MET A 512 0.00 -9.96 -19.62
CA MET A 512 1.25 -9.22 -19.75
C MET A 512 2.11 -9.36 -18.50
N THR A 513 3.41 -9.09 -18.66
CA THR A 513 4.25 -8.79 -17.51
C THR A 513 3.89 -7.42 -16.94
N PHE A 514 4.27 -7.15 -15.69
CA PHE A 514 4.10 -5.82 -15.09
C PHE A 514 4.70 -4.72 -15.99
N ASP A 515 5.94 -4.88 -16.42
CA ASP A 515 6.64 -3.90 -17.24
C ASP A 515 5.95 -3.67 -18.59
N ALA A 516 5.56 -4.75 -19.28
CA ALA A 516 4.83 -4.63 -20.55
C ALA A 516 3.47 -3.94 -20.40
N ALA A 517 2.78 -4.17 -19.29
CA ALA A 517 1.52 -3.50 -19.00
C ALA A 517 1.74 -2.00 -18.73
N VAL A 518 2.80 -1.62 -18.02
CA VAL A 518 3.17 -0.20 -17.80
C VAL A 518 3.53 0.47 -19.12
N ASP A 519 4.36 -0.16 -19.97
CA ASP A 519 4.69 0.39 -21.30
C ASP A 519 3.43 0.62 -22.14
N ARG A 520 2.48 -0.30 -22.05
CA ARG A 520 1.20 -0.20 -22.77
C ARG A 520 0.37 1.00 -22.29
N ILE A 521 0.14 1.16 -20.98
CA ILE A 521 -0.65 2.30 -20.50
C ILE A 521 0.02 3.63 -20.78
N LYS A 522 1.35 3.69 -20.71
CA LYS A 522 2.15 4.86 -21.08
C LYS A 522 1.98 5.21 -22.56
N SER A 523 2.08 4.22 -23.45
CA SER A 523 1.83 4.40 -24.88
C SER A 523 0.41 4.86 -25.15
N ASN A 524 -0.59 4.26 -24.49
CA ASN A 524 -2.00 4.61 -24.64
C ASN A 524 -2.27 6.03 -24.15
N TYR A 525 -1.69 6.42 -23.03
CA TYR A 525 -1.78 7.79 -22.50
C TYR A 525 -1.29 8.82 -23.52
N ASN A 526 -0.09 8.62 -24.07
CA ASN A 526 0.49 9.54 -25.03
C ASN A 526 -0.35 9.68 -26.31
N LYS A 527 -0.82 8.55 -26.85
CA LYS A 527 -1.71 8.54 -28.03
C LYS A 527 -3.04 9.26 -27.75
N HIS A 528 -3.62 9.00 -26.57
CA HIS A 528 -4.89 9.62 -26.21
C HIS A 528 -4.74 11.11 -25.95
N LEU A 529 -3.68 11.55 -25.30
CA LEU A 529 -3.39 12.98 -25.10
C LEU A 529 -3.31 13.73 -26.44
N GLN A 530 -2.60 13.14 -27.43
CA GLN A 530 -2.54 13.69 -28.79
C GLN A 530 -3.92 13.71 -29.49
N ALA A 531 -4.73 12.65 -29.31
CA ALA A 531 -6.07 12.59 -29.86
C ALA A 531 -6.97 13.70 -29.28
N ILE A 532 -6.94 13.91 -27.97
CA ILE A 532 -7.69 15.00 -27.30
C ILE A 532 -7.24 16.36 -27.87
N GLN A 533 -5.95 16.62 -27.93
CA GLN A 533 -5.40 17.87 -28.47
C GLN A 533 -5.86 18.15 -29.91
N SER A 534 -6.01 17.11 -30.73
CA SER A 534 -6.49 17.23 -32.12
C SER A 534 -7.99 17.49 -32.25
N LYS A 535 -8.79 17.22 -31.21
CA LYS A 535 -10.26 17.27 -31.21
C LYS A 535 -10.85 18.46 -30.47
N LEU A 536 -10.13 19.05 -29.53
CA LEU A 536 -10.49 20.28 -28.84
C LEU A 536 -10.11 21.52 -29.64
#